data_cd74d11b9b8de86652d723e359696f42
#
_entry.id   cd74d11b9b8de86652d723e359696f42
#
_cell.length_a   1.000
_cell.length_b   1.000
_cell.length_c   1.000
_cell.angle_alpha   90.00
_cell.angle_beta   90.00
_cell.angle_gamma   90.00
#
_symmetry.space_group_name_H-M   'P 1'
#
loop_
_entity.id
_entity.type
_entity.pdbx_description
1 polymer ?
#
loop_
_entity_poly.entity_id
_entity_poly.type
_entity_poly.pdbx_seq_one_letter_code
_entity_poly.pdbx_strand_id
1 'polypeptide(L)'
;YWKDPRTGEEYYFGADGKQHETGWYRSSTGNWIYRDKNGSFLSGAHKVNGTIYYFKNGEMCTNLKTVYKNVLYQIGADGKGTAITEKGWNGDYYIQNGKITTGWKYINKKWYFFSSQGTKCRTENDRDDKYYVDGNYYYLLSDGTMLKGWIKNQTGVWYYADTTGKLKENGWLKINEGEWYYFKDEAMMTGISYVESAYQLFDQSGRWIRKLTTKDNGWMKCGQIYYYVENGVPVKGKEKEINGKWYSFDFEGKMRAAQKYVDTETNTAYYLEQTGAALQNKWLEIEKGKFWYFEADGKAVKSGWKKISGKWYYFENFCRVTGNRIIQNEKYDFGTDGVWTGISEQFTKGWKDIQGVYYYWDQRLLKGIHRIDGQKYFFDADGKMAYAQIVYDTLSKAYYYTTANGDLAVSKWCNAGMSYAGADGRLYTGVHTINGKKYAFSDDGVLRKEDMISEDGTEVYLVSKSGEITKTLEAGNNGWVKTAKGTWYMVQNGVFLHDQIY
;
A
#
# COMPACT_ATOMS: atom_id res chain seq x y z
N TYR A 1 36.25 -0.41 11.83
CA TYR A 1 36.86 -0.57 10.52
C TYR A 1 37.73 0.64 10.21
N TRP A 2 38.96 0.42 9.78
CA TRP A 2 39.85 1.46 9.31
C TRP A 2 40.69 0.89 8.15
N LYS A 3 40.79 1.63 7.05
CA LYS A 3 41.63 1.28 5.91
C LYS A 3 42.85 2.15 5.93
N ASP A 4 44.04 1.58 5.96
CA ASP A 4 45.27 2.34 5.88
C ASP A 4 45.36 3.01 4.50
N PRO A 5 45.34 4.35 4.44
CA PRO A 5 45.37 5.07 3.17
C PRO A 5 46.68 4.90 2.39
N ARG A 6 47.78 4.40 3.02
CA ARG A 6 49.08 4.20 2.40
C ARG A 6 49.24 2.79 1.85
N THR A 7 48.73 1.79 2.56
CA THR A 7 48.91 0.38 2.17
C THR A 7 47.65 -0.20 1.54
N GLY A 8 46.48 0.42 1.73
CA GLY A 8 45.19 -0.09 1.32
C GLY A 8 44.69 -1.27 2.17
N GLU A 9 45.40 -1.63 3.23
CA GLU A 9 45.01 -2.73 4.14
C GLU A 9 43.87 -2.29 5.05
N GLU A 10 42.96 -3.24 5.33
CA GLU A 10 41.76 -3.00 6.12
C GLU A 10 41.87 -3.65 7.49
N TYR A 11 41.57 -2.87 8.52
CA TYR A 11 41.68 -3.26 9.91
C TYR A 11 40.33 -3.09 10.62
N TYR A 12 39.98 -4.09 11.43
CA TYR A 12 38.76 -4.08 12.23
C TYR A 12 39.13 -4.05 13.72
N PHE A 13 38.51 -3.14 14.45
CA PHE A 13 38.79 -2.95 15.87
C PHE A 13 37.54 -3.25 16.70
N GLY A 14 37.71 -3.85 17.86
CA GLY A 14 36.64 -4.04 18.83
C GLY A 14 36.24 -2.75 19.52
N ALA A 15 35.17 -2.82 20.31
CA ALA A 15 34.76 -1.70 21.17
C ALA A 15 35.83 -1.32 22.20
N ASP A 16 36.77 -2.23 22.47
CA ASP A 16 37.97 -2.01 23.33
C ASP A 16 39.15 -1.42 22.56
N GLY A 17 38.99 -1.06 21.30
CA GLY A 17 40.03 -0.47 20.44
C GLY A 17 41.12 -1.45 19.99
N LYS A 18 41.00 -2.75 20.28
CA LYS A 18 41.96 -3.76 19.82
C LYS A 18 41.60 -4.29 18.46
N GLN A 19 42.61 -4.51 17.60
CA GLN A 19 42.44 -5.15 16.31
C GLN A 19 41.95 -6.58 16.49
N HIS A 20 40.90 -6.94 15.72
CA HIS A 20 40.39 -8.31 15.68
C HIS A 20 41.09 -9.15 14.64
N GLU A 21 41.65 -10.26 15.07
CA GLU A 21 42.24 -11.28 14.21
C GLU A 21 41.12 -12.21 13.65
N THR A 22 41.48 -13.06 12.70
CA THR A 22 40.60 -14.15 12.25
C THR A 22 40.18 -15.04 13.40
N GLY A 23 38.88 -15.28 13.57
CA GLY A 23 38.44 -16.18 14.63
C GLY A 23 37.01 -15.94 15.12
N TRP A 24 36.70 -16.65 16.20
CA TRP A 24 35.41 -16.60 16.87
C TRP A 24 35.35 -15.48 17.93
N TYR A 25 34.27 -14.72 17.93
CA TYR A 25 33.99 -13.65 18.89
C TYR A 25 32.55 -13.71 19.38
N ARG A 26 32.24 -13.01 20.45
CA ARG A 26 30.87 -12.74 20.88
C ARG A 26 30.42 -11.37 20.38
N SER A 27 29.23 -11.30 19.77
CA SER A 27 28.58 -10.04 19.43
C SER A 27 28.11 -9.30 20.68
N SER A 28 27.68 -8.07 20.51
CA SER A 28 27.07 -7.28 21.61
C SER A 28 25.76 -7.92 22.14
N THR A 29 25.10 -8.75 21.34
CA THR A 29 23.91 -9.53 21.70
C THR A 29 24.25 -10.86 22.40
N GLY A 30 25.54 -11.20 22.52
CA GLY A 30 26.02 -12.45 23.10
C GLY A 30 26.06 -13.64 22.14
N ASN A 31 25.69 -13.45 20.87
CA ASN A 31 25.74 -14.50 19.85
C ASN A 31 27.17 -14.70 19.33
N TRP A 32 27.47 -15.91 18.83
CA TRP A 32 28.75 -16.15 18.20
C TRP A 32 28.81 -15.54 16.80
N ILE A 33 29.94 -14.89 16.48
CA ILE A 33 30.31 -14.35 15.18
C ILE A 33 31.67 -14.89 14.78
N TYR A 34 31.93 -14.99 13.49
CA TYR A 34 33.24 -15.37 12.97
C TYR A 34 33.73 -14.32 11.98
N ARG A 35 34.97 -13.85 12.18
CA ARG A 35 35.70 -13.01 11.23
C ARG A 35 36.67 -13.85 10.41
N ASP A 36 36.64 -13.66 9.10
CA ASP A 36 37.58 -14.30 8.19
C ASP A 36 38.95 -13.59 8.19
N LYS A 37 39.86 -14.10 7.39
CA LYS A 37 41.22 -13.54 7.25
C LYS A 37 41.25 -12.10 6.71
N ASN A 38 40.16 -11.62 6.10
CA ASN A 38 40.01 -10.25 5.62
C ASN A 38 39.31 -9.36 6.65
N GLY A 39 39.03 -9.86 7.85
CA GLY A 39 38.30 -9.16 8.89
C GLY A 39 36.80 -9.06 8.68
N SER A 40 36.25 -9.67 7.63
CA SER A 40 34.83 -9.63 7.29
C SER A 40 34.02 -10.62 8.13
N PHE A 41 32.79 -10.24 8.49
CA PHE A 41 31.84 -11.16 9.11
C PHE A 41 31.32 -12.14 8.07
N LEU A 42 31.27 -13.41 8.43
CA LEU A 42 30.69 -14.42 7.56
C LEU A 42 29.16 -14.27 7.45
N SER A 43 28.63 -14.51 6.25
CA SER A 43 27.19 -14.57 5.97
C SER A 43 26.87 -15.77 5.10
N GLY A 44 25.79 -16.50 5.41
CA GLY A 44 25.47 -17.75 4.75
C GLY A 44 26.21 -18.96 5.32
N ALA A 45 26.29 -20.06 4.55
CA ALA A 45 26.96 -21.28 4.96
C ALA A 45 28.46 -21.24 4.67
N HIS A 46 29.28 -21.45 5.70
CA HIS A 46 30.75 -21.44 5.61
C HIS A 46 31.38 -22.63 6.30
N LYS A 47 32.55 -23.08 5.77
CA LYS A 47 33.38 -24.09 6.39
C LYS A 47 34.46 -23.40 7.22
N VAL A 48 34.39 -23.54 8.54
CA VAL A 48 35.36 -23.01 9.49
C VAL A 48 36.05 -24.19 10.19
N ASN A 49 37.36 -24.29 10.11
CA ASN A 49 38.17 -25.36 10.72
C ASN A 49 37.57 -26.77 10.48
N GLY A 50 37.19 -27.05 9.22
CA GLY A 50 36.66 -28.36 8.84
C GLY A 50 35.14 -28.54 9.05
N THR A 51 34.49 -27.72 9.87
CA THR A 51 33.07 -27.82 10.23
C THR A 51 32.24 -26.77 9.50
N ILE A 52 31.03 -27.12 9.11
CA ILE A 52 30.07 -26.16 8.48
C ILE A 52 29.29 -25.42 9.57
N TYR A 53 29.15 -24.12 9.37
CA TYR A 53 28.32 -23.22 10.18
C TYR A 53 27.46 -22.38 9.24
N TYR A 54 26.37 -21.81 9.76
CA TYR A 54 25.55 -20.85 9.04
C TYR A 54 25.46 -19.53 9.80
N PHE A 55 25.66 -18.44 9.09
CA PHE A 55 25.65 -17.09 9.63
C PHE A 55 24.56 -16.25 8.97
N LYS A 56 23.86 -15.44 9.75
CA LYS A 56 22.90 -14.46 9.27
C LYS A 56 23.22 -13.12 9.93
N ASN A 57 23.40 -12.07 9.13
CA ASN A 57 23.82 -10.76 9.61
C ASN A 57 25.10 -10.83 10.49
N GLY A 58 26.05 -11.67 10.12
CA GLY A 58 27.31 -11.88 10.86
C GLY A 58 27.21 -12.83 12.05
N GLU A 59 26.02 -13.16 12.56
CA GLU A 59 25.82 -14.00 13.73
C GLU A 59 25.58 -15.47 13.36
N MET A 60 26.18 -16.40 14.12
CA MET A 60 26.02 -17.83 13.95
C MET A 60 24.59 -18.24 14.33
N CYS A 61 23.94 -18.93 13.41
CA CYS A 61 22.61 -19.48 13.63
C CYS A 61 22.66 -20.95 14.02
N THR A 62 21.65 -21.40 14.77
CA THR A 62 21.50 -22.79 15.27
C THR A 62 20.13 -23.36 14.87
N ASN A 63 19.97 -24.69 14.97
CA ASN A 63 18.71 -25.40 14.79
C ASN A 63 18.03 -25.14 13.43
N LEU A 64 18.79 -25.12 12.34
CA LEU A 64 18.26 -24.90 10.99
C LEU A 64 18.93 -25.82 9.98
N LYS A 65 18.38 -25.88 8.76
CA LYS A 65 19.00 -26.54 7.62
C LYS A 65 19.63 -25.51 6.67
N THR A 66 20.78 -25.83 6.12
CA THR A 66 21.45 -25.00 5.13
C THR A 66 22.13 -25.86 4.06
N VAL A 67 22.40 -25.26 2.92
CA VAL A 67 23.12 -25.91 1.82
C VAL A 67 24.54 -25.34 1.70
N TYR A 68 25.52 -26.20 1.62
CA TYR A 68 26.88 -25.82 1.31
C TYR A 68 27.45 -26.74 0.23
N LYS A 69 27.91 -26.20 -0.89
CA LYS A 69 28.47 -26.95 -2.04
C LYS A 69 27.59 -28.15 -2.46
N ASN A 70 26.29 -27.89 -2.61
CA ASN A 70 25.26 -28.86 -3.00
C ASN A 70 25.01 -30.00 -1.98
N VAL A 71 25.49 -29.91 -0.76
CA VAL A 71 25.19 -30.85 0.33
C VAL A 71 24.29 -30.15 1.36
N LEU A 72 23.22 -30.83 1.80
CA LEU A 72 22.34 -30.34 2.84
C LEU A 72 22.95 -30.63 4.22
N TYR A 73 22.97 -29.66 5.08
CA TYR A 73 23.45 -29.78 6.45
C TYR A 73 22.33 -29.45 7.46
N GLN A 74 22.23 -30.25 8.51
CA GLN A 74 21.50 -29.89 9.73
C GLN A 74 22.46 -29.14 10.65
N ILE A 75 22.20 -27.88 10.93
CA ILE A 75 22.91 -27.12 11.96
C ILE A 75 22.28 -27.44 13.32
N GLY A 76 23.05 -27.93 14.24
CA GLY A 76 22.62 -28.31 15.59
C GLY A 76 22.49 -27.12 16.54
N ALA A 77 22.17 -27.39 17.79
CA ALA A 77 22.10 -26.38 18.85
C ALA A 77 23.48 -25.80 19.17
N ASP A 78 24.56 -26.52 18.90
CA ASP A 78 25.95 -26.08 19.05
C ASP A 78 26.47 -25.27 17.83
N GLY A 79 25.60 -25.02 16.83
CA GLY A 79 25.94 -24.33 15.59
C GLY A 79 26.65 -25.17 14.55
N LYS A 80 27.03 -26.42 14.86
CA LYS A 80 27.78 -27.28 13.93
C LYS A 80 26.85 -27.99 12.95
N GLY A 81 27.29 -28.05 11.70
CA GLY A 81 26.59 -28.69 10.61
C GLY A 81 26.94 -30.18 10.45
N THR A 82 25.94 -31.05 10.50
CA THR A 82 26.04 -32.46 10.14
C THR A 82 25.45 -32.66 8.74
N ALA A 83 26.22 -33.28 7.82
CA ALA A 83 25.76 -33.52 6.45
C ALA A 83 24.61 -34.55 6.44
N ILE A 84 23.56 -34.23 5.66
CA ILE A 84 22.46 -35.15 5.38
C ILE A 84 22.71 -35.72 3.98
N THR A 85 23.13 -36.96 3.91
CA THR A 85 23.55 -37.62 2.66
C THR A 85 22.66 -38.79 2.24
N GLU A 86 21.74 -39.21 3.13
CA GLU A 86 20.78 -40.27 2.88
C GLU A 86 19.83 -39.90 1.73
N LYS A 87 19.67 -40.87 0.77
CA LYS A 87 18.78 -40.65 -0.38
C LYS A 87 17.34 -40.55 0.04
N GLY A 88 16.63 -39.52 -0.44
CA GLY A 88 15.21 -39.36 -0.21
C GLY A 88 14.82 -37.92 0.10
N TRP A 89 13.58 -37.77 0.55
CA TRP A 89 13.02 -36.49 0.98
C TRP A 89 13.52 -36.09 2.37
N ASN A 90 13.92 -34.85 2.49
CA ASN A 90 14.25 -34.23 3.77
C ASN A 90 13.60 -32.82 3.86
N GLY A 91 12.34 -32.76 4.25
CA GLY A 91 11.52 -31.57 4.14
C GLY A 91 11.31 -31.19 2.68
N ASP A 92 11.65 -29.97 2.31
CA ASP A 92 11.53 -29.48 0.94
C ASP A 92 12.75 -29.79 0.05
N TYR A 93 13.69 -30.61 0.53
CA TYR A 93 14.84 -31.06 -0.25
C TYR A 93 14.69 -32.52 -0.66
N TYR A 94 15.22 -32.84 -1.82
CA TYR A 94 15.39 -34.23 -2.23
C TYR A 94 16.88 -34.53 -2.47
N ILE A 95 17.37 -35.54 -1.78
CA ILE A 95 18.79 -35.91 -1.78
C ILE A 95 18.99 -37.10 -2.70
N GLN A 96 19.98 -37.02 -3.58
CA GLN A 96 20.43 -38.12 -4.44
C GLN A 96 21.94 -38.10 -4.52
N ASN A 97 22.60 -39.27 -4.31
CA ASN A 97 24.04 -39.41 -4.29
C ASN A 97 24.75 -38.43 -3.33
N GLY A 98 24.16 -38.24 -2.12
CA GLY A 98 24.69 -37.35 -1.10
C GLY A 98 24.58 -35.84 -1.39
N LYS A 99 23.88 -35.44 -2.44
CA LYS A 99 23.71 -34.04 -2.86
C LYS A 99 22.24 -33.67 -2.99
N ILE A 100 21.93 -32.40 -2.80
CA ILE A 100 20.59 -31.85 -3.10
C ILE A 100 20.31 -31.96 -4.60
N THR A 101 19.03 -32.11 -4.93
CA THR A 101 18.52 -32.04 -6.29
C THR A 101 18.20 -30.60 -6.65
N THR A 102 18.49 -30.15 -7.86
CA THR A 102 18.12 -28.85 -8.42
C THR A 102 17.46 -29.05 -9.80
N GLY A 103 16.64 -28.08 -10.23
CA GLY A 103 15.92 -28.17 -11.50
C GLY A 103 14.81 -29.22 -11.48
N TRP A 104 14.44 -29.69 -12.68
CA TRP A 104 13.38 -30.70 -12.85
C TRP A 104 13.81 -32.07 -12.38
N LYS A 105 12.95 -32.75 -11.62
CA LYS A 105 13.20 -34.14 -11.18
C LYS A 105 11.93 -34.96 -11.16
N TYR A 106 12.04 -36.17 -11.73
CA TYR A 106 10.98 -37.17 -11.68
C TYR A 106 11.17 -38.09 -10.48
N ILE A 107 10.23 -38.07 -9.53
CA ILE A 107 10.31 -38.82 -8.29
C ILE A 107 8.96 -39.48 -8.06
N ASN A 108 8.92 -40.82 -7.85
CA ASN A 108 7.68 -41.55 -7.57
C ASN A 108 6.57 -41.26 -8.55
N LYS A 109 6.85 -41.29 -9.84
CA LYS A 109 5.90 -41.03 -10.93
C LYS A 109 5.34 -39.60 -11.01
N LYS A 110 5.97 -38.64 -10.33
CA LYS A 110 5.57 -37.23 -10.33
C LYS A 110 6.78 -36.34 -10.66
N TRP A 111 6.53 -35.22 -11.35
CA TRP A 111 7.54 -34.22 -11.62
C TRP A 111 7.53 -33.15 -10.54
N TYR A 112 8.73 -32.74 -10.10
CA TYR A 112 8.98 -31.66 -9.17
C TYR A 112 10.04 -30.73 -9.76
N PHE A 113 9.97 -29.46 -9.38
CA PHE A 113 11.03 -28.49 -9.70
C PHE A 113 11.67 -28.00 -8.41
N PHE A 114 12.99 -27.97 -8.40
CA PHE A 114 13.78 -27.51 -7.26
C PHE A 114 14.56 -26.26 -7.67
N SER A 115 14.57 -25.26 -6.79
CA SER A 115 15.36 -24.04 -6.96
C SER A 115 16.85 -24.33 -7.09
N SER A 116 17.64 -23.34 -7.43
CA SER A 116 19.11 -23.44 -7.44
C SER A 116 19.69 -23.77 -6.05
N GLN A 117 18.95 -23.48 -4.99
CA GLN A 117 19.29 -23.83 -3.61
C GLN A 117 18.74 -25.21 -3.19
N GLY A 118 18.13 -25.95 -4.12
CA GLY A 118 17.59 -27.29 -3.88
C GLY A 118 16.27 -27.34 -3.13
N THR A 119 15.62 -26.19 -2.89
CA THR A 119 14.31 -26.15 -2.25
C THR A 119 13.23 -26.49 -3.27
N LYS A 120 12.33 -27.40 -2.92
CA LYS A 120 11.16 -27.74 -3.74
C LYS A 120 10.28 -26.52 -3.96
N CYS A 121 10.07 -26.16 -5.21
CA CYS A 121 9.15 -25.11 -5.59
C CYS A 121 7.70 -25.60 -5.51
N ARG A 122 6.79 -24.74 -5.06
CA ARG A 122 5.35 -25.00 -4.95
C ARG A 122 4.58 -23.69 -4.89
N THR A 123 3.34 -23.71 -5.29
CA THR A 123 2.43 -22.59 -5.05
C THR A 123 2.15 -22.48 -3.55
N GLU A 124 2.56 -21.39 -2.95
CA GLU A 124 2.21 -21.07 -1.55
C GLU A 124 0.81 -20.47 -1.47
N ASN A 125 0.19 -20.58 -0.29
CA ASN A 125 -1.18 -20.11 -0.05
C ASN A 125 -1.39 -18.70 -0.60
N ASP A 126 -2.45 -18.53 -1.42
CA ASP A 126 -3.00 -17.28 -1.94
C ASP A 126 -2.20 -16.54 -3.02
N ARG A 127 -1.09 -17.08 -3.54
CA ARG A 127 -0.38 -16.50 -4.67
C ARG A 127 -0.64 -17.27 -5.95
N ASP A 128 -0.89 -16.54 -7.01
CA ASP A 128 -1.01 -17.07 -8.38
C ASP A 128 0.39 -17.20 -9.00
N ASP A 129 1.28 -17.93 -8.30
CA ASP A 129 2.68 -18.05 -8.66
C ASP A 129 2.86 -19.11 -9.74
N LYS A 130 2.95 -18.65 -10.98
CA LYS A 130 3.41 -19.46 -12.10
C LYS A 130 4.95 -19.44 -12.13
N TYR A 131 5.55 -20.58 -12.38
CA TYR A 131 6.99 -20.70 -12.47
C TYR A 131 7.45 -20.60 -13.91
N TYR A 132 8.28 -19.62 -14.23
CA TYR A 132 8.90 -19.48 -15.53
C TYR A 132 10.22 -20.23 -15.55
N VAL A 133 10.31 -21.29 -16.36
CA VAL A 133 11.48 -22.16 -16.46
C VAL A 133 11.74 -22.47 -17.94
N ASP A 134 12.94 -22.23 -18.40
CA ASP A 134 13.40 -22.54 -19.77
C ASP A 134 12.42 -22.05 -20.85
N GLY A 135 11.97 -20.80 -20.72
CA GLY A 135 11.11 -20.17 -21.72
C GLY A 135 9.64 -20.58 -21.67
N ASN A 136 9.18 -21.31 -20.63
CA ASN A 136 7.79 -21.76 -20.50
C ASN A 136 7.28 -21.54 -19.07
N TYR A 137 5.97 -21.37 -18.94
CA TYR A 137 5.30 -21.30 -17.65
C TYR A 137 4.79 -22.68 -17.22
N TYR A 138 4.92 -22.95 -15.93
CA TYR A 138 4.46 -24.16 -15.26
C TYR A 138 3.66 -23.80 -14.00
N TYR A 139 2.74 -24.66 -13.62
CA TYR A 139 2.03 -24.54 -12.34
C TYR A 139 2.43 -25.72 -11.44
N LEU A 140 2.97 -25.37 -10.26
CA LEU A 140 3.35 -26.37 -9.26
C LEU A 140 2.30 -26.35 -8.16
N LEU A 141 1.70 -27.50 -7.88
CA LEU A 141 0.65 -27.62 -6.85
C LEU A 141 1.23 -27.39 -5.45
N SER A 142 0.38 -27.24 -4.46
CA SER A 142 0.79 -27.02 -3.07
C SER A 142 1.69 -28.13 -2.49
N ASP A 143 1.57 -29.37 -3.00
CA ASP A 143 2.48 -30.47 -2.67
C ASP A 143 3.82 -30.42 -3.44
N GLY A 144 3.97 -29.44 -4.35
CA GLY A 144 5.13 -29.24 -5.22
C GLY A 144 5.11 -30.06 -6.51
N THR A 145 4.06 -30.83 -6.78
CA THR A 145 3.96 -31.61 -8.01
C THR A 145 3.57 -30.73 -9.19
N MET A 146 4.17 -31.01 -10.35
CA MET A 146 3.86 -30.32 -11.60
C MET A 146 2.45 -30.66 -12.06
N LEU A 147 1.65 -29.63 -12.32
CA LEU A 147 0.29 -29.75 -12.86
C LEU A 147 0.32 -30.38 -14.26
N LYS A 148 -0.68 -31.18 -14.54
CA LYS A 148 -1.12 -31.58 -15.88
C LYS A 148 -2.63 -31.49 -15.97
N GLY A 149 -3.13 -30.98 -17.10
CA GLY A 149 -4.57 -30.74 -17.28
C GLY A 149 -5.04 -29.43 -16.68
N TRP A 150 -6.30 -29.42 -16.27
CA TRP A 150 -6.98 -28.23 -15.78
C TRP A 150 -6.71 -27.93 -14.30
N ILE A 151 -6.55 -26.65 -13.97
CA ILE A 151 -6.62 -26.17 -12.61
C ILE A 151 -7.34 -24.82 -12.54
N LYS A 152 -8.09 -24.61 -11.48
CA LYS A 152 -8.66 -23.32 -11.10
C LYS A 152 -7.91 -22.81 -9.87
N ASN A 153 -7.34 -21.62 -9.96
CA ASN A 153 -6.69 -21.01 -8.80
C ASN A 153 -7.72 -20.46 -7.80
N GLN A 154 -7.25 -19.94 -6.68
CA GLN A 154 -8.12 -19.41 -5.61
C GLN A 154 -8.88 -18.15 -6.05
N THR A 155 -8.35 -17.36 -6.99
CA THR A 155 -9.03 -16.18 -7.54
C THR A 155 -10.08 -16.54 -8.59
N GLY A 156 -10.22 -17.83 -8.91
CA GLY A 156 -11.22 -18.33 -9.86
C GLY A 156 -10.74 -18.41 -11.31
N VAL A 157 -9.47 -18.10 -11.58
CA VAL A 157 -8.88 -18.19 -12.92
C VAL A 157 -8.53 -19.63 -13.27
N TRP A 158 -8.87 -20.06 -14.47
CA TRP A 158 -8.54 -21.38 -14.99
C TRP A 158 -7.27 -21.36 -15.85
N TYR A 159 -6.45 -22.37 -15.66
CA TYR A 159 -5.26 -22.68 -16.46
C TYR A 159 -5.33 -24.09 -17.02
N TYR A 160 -4.59 -24.32 -18.07
CA TYR A 160 -4.41 -25.67 -18.66
C TYR A 160 -2.94 -25.94 -18.91
N ALA A 161 -2.45 -27.04 -18.34
CA ALA A 161 -1.11 -27.55 -18.62
C ALA A 161 -1.20 -28.77 -19.56
N ASP A 162 -0.37 -28.80 -20.56
CA ASP A 162 -0.26 -29.93 -21.49
C ASP A 162 0.34 -31.18 -20.82
N THR A 163 0.54 -32.26 -21.59
CA THR A 163 1.10 -33.50 -21.09
C THR A 163 2.57 -33.37 -20.63
N THR A 164 3.25 -32.31 -21.05
CA THR A 164 4.62 -31.98 -20.61
C THR A 164 4.62 -31.04 -19.39
N GLY A 165 3.44 -30.56 -18.96
CA GLY A 165 3.27 -29.64 -17.85
C GLY A 165 3.38 -28.16 -18.22
N LYS A 166 3.60 -27.83 -19.49
CA LYS A 166 3.64 -26.44 -19.94
C LYS A 166 2.25 -25.83 -19.95
N LEU A 167 2.10 -24.65 -19.37
CA LEU A 167 0.84 -23.92 -19.44
C LEU A 167 0.56 -23.47 -20.87
N LYS A 168 -0.72 -23.56 -21.25
CA LYS A 168 -1.20 -22.94 -22.48
C LYS A 168 -1.19 -21.43 -22.30
N GLU A 169 -0.28 -20.76 -22.98
CA GLU A 169 -0.02 -19.34 -22.79
C GLU A 169 -1.05 -18.48 -23.52
N ASN A 170 -1.10 -18.62 -24.83
CA ASN A 170 -1.98 -17.82 -25.69
C ASN A 170 -2.63 -18.65 -26.78
N GLY A 171 -3.81 -18.21 -27.26
CA GLY A 171 -4.46 -18.74 -28.42
C GLY A 171 -5.44 -19.88 -28.13
N TRP A 172 -5.94 -20.44 -29.21
CA TRP A 172 -6.96 -21.50 -29.17
C TRP A 172 -6.38 -22.83 -28.70
N LEU A 173 -7.21 -23.56 -27.97
CA LEU A 173 -6.96 -24.95 -27.55
C LEU A 173 -8.21 -25.79 -27.78
N LYS A 174 -8.04 -26.87 -28.53
CA LYS A 174 -9.08 -27.91 -28.71
C LYS A 174 -8.78 -29.05 -27.75
N ILE A 175 -9.71 -29.34 -26.83
CA ILE A 175 -9.54 -30.44 -25.86
C ILE A 175 -10.23 -31.71 -26.39
N ASN A 176 -11.51 -31.60 -26.77
CA ASN A 176 -12.31 -32.66 -27.33
C ASN A 176 -12.91 -32.22 -28.65
N GLU A 177 -13.59 -33.12 -29.35
CA GLU A 177 -14.29 -32.77 -30.58
C GLU A 177 -15.39 -31.74 -30.26
N GLY A 178 -15.30 -30.57 -30.93
CA GLY A 178 -16.24 -29.46 -30.72
C GLY A 178 -16.01 -28.59 -29.49
N GLU A 179 -15.02 -28.91 -28.62
CA GLU A 179 -14.75 -28.13 -27.42
C GLU A 179 -13.49 -27.29 -27.60
N TRP A 180 -13.69 -25.99 -27.83
CA TRP A 180 -12.66 -25.00 -28.00
C TRP A 180 -12.60 -24.05 -26.82
N TYR A 181 -11.36 -23.68 -26.43
CA TYR A 181 -11.04 -22.72 -25.37
C TYR A 181 -10.04 -21.72 -25.92
N TYR A 182 -10.02 -20.52 -25.34
CA TYR A 182 -9.02 -19.52 -25.68
C TYR A 182 -8.31 -19.06 -24.41
N PHE A 183 -6.99 -18.91 -24.52
CA PHE A 183 -6.13 -18.47 -23.44
C PHE A 183 -5.45 -17.15 -23.83
N LYS A 184 -5.30 -16.28 -22.85
CA LYS A 184 -4.52 -15.05 -22.95
C LYS A 184 -3.74 -14.87 -21.65
N ASP A 185 -2.41 -14.72 -21.76
CA ASP A 185 -1.50 -14.62 -20.63
C ASP A 185 -1.73 -15.77 -19.63
N GLU A 186 -1.80 -17.02 -20.17
CA GLU A 186 -2.10 -18.32 -19.57
C GLU A 186 -3.51 -18.47 -18.98
N ALA A 187 -4.27 -17.38 -18.80
CA ALA A 187 -5.60 -17.41 -18.27
C ALA A 187 -6.65 -17.82 -19.33
N MET A 188 -7.51 -18.75 -18.96
CA MET A 188 -8.64 -19.15 -19.82
C MET A 188 -9.69 -18.04 -19.88
N MET A 189 -10.09 -17.67 -21.08
CA MET A 189 -11.14 -16.67 -21.30
C MET A 189 -12.54 -17.24 -21.04
N THR A 190 -13.41 -16.40 -20.47
CA THR A 190 -14.82 -16.68 -20.23
C THR A 190 -15.68 -15.48 -20.61
N GLY A 191 -16.98 -15.68 -20.80
CA GLY A 191 -17.90 -14.58 -21.12
C GLY A 191 -17.66 -14.00 -22.51
N ILE A 192 -17.87 -12.69 -22.67
CA ILE A 192 -17.64 -12.01 -23.95
C ILE A 192 -16.22 -11.40 -23.92
N SER A 193 -15.36 -11.88 -24.78
CA SER A 193 -13.96 -11.48 -24.87
C SER A 193 -13.56 -11.11 -26.29
N TYR A 194 -12.69 -10.08 -26.43
CA TYR A 194 -12.15 -9.67 -27.72
C TYR A 194 -10.94 -10.50 -28.09
N VAL A 195 -11.09 -11.33 -29.12
CA VAL A 195 -10.11 -12.33 -29.55
C VAL A 195 -9.99 -12.27 -31.07
N GLU A 196 -8.77 -12.16 -31.59
CA GLU A 196 -8.48 -12.17 -33.03
C GLU A 196 -9.40 -11.26 -33.85
N SER A 197 -9.42 -9.98 -33.46
CA SER A 197 -10.18 -8.91 -34.14
C SER A 197 -11.71 -9.04 -34.09
N ALA A 198 -12.27 -9.86 -33.18
CA ALA A 198 -13.71 -10.01 -32.98
C ALA A 198 -14.09 -10.33 -31.54
N TYR A 199 -15.31 -10.00 -31.15
CA TYR A 199 -15.87 -10.46 -29.90
C TYR A 199 -16.33 -11.94 -30.03
N GLN A 200 -15.88 -12.73 -29.08
CA GLN A 200 -16.23 -14.15 -28.97
C GLN A 200 -17.03 -14.37 -27.68
N LEU A 201 -18.01 -15.23 -27.75
CA LEU A 201 -18.80 -15.67 -26.60
C LEU A 201 -18.28 -17.01 -26.12
N PHE A 202 -17.88 -17.06 -24.86
CA PHE A 202 -17.53 -18.28 -24.13
C PHE A 202 -18.53 -18.49 -22.99
N ASP A 203 -18.81 -19.74 -22.65
CA ASP A 203 -19.62 -20.04 -21.46
C ASP A 203 -18.80 -19.84 -20.16
N GLN A 204 -19.46 -20.05 -19.01
CA GLN A 204 -18.79 -19.90 -17.71
C GLN A 204 -17.66 -20.93 -17.44
N SER A 205 -17.66 -22.05 -18.19
CA SER A 205 -16.60 -23.05 -18.14
C SER A 205 -15.46 -22.74 -19.12
N GLY A 206 -15.54 -21.63 -19.87
CA GLY A 206 -14.56 -21.19 -20.86
C GLY A 206 -14.72 -21.83 -22.22
N ARG A 207 -15.72 -22.68 -22.42
CA ARG A 207 -15.96 -23.30 -23.72
C ARG A 207 -16.49 -22.27 -24.70
N TRP A 208 -15.87 -22.18 -25.86
CA TRP A 208 -16.31 -21.30 -26.95
C TRP A 208 -17.69 -21.68 -27.45
N ILE A 209 -18.57 -20.71 -27.57
CA ILE A 209 -19.93 -20.86 -28.09
C ILE A 209 -19.99 -20.40 -29.54
N ARG A 210 -19.61 -19.16 -29.81
CA ARG A 210 -19.62 -18.56 -31.13
C ARG A 210 -18.96 -17.18 -31.17
N LYS A 211 -18.69 -16.73 -32.37
CA LYS A 211 -18.35 -15.33 -32.66
C LYS A 211 -19.60 -14.46 -32.58
N LEU A 212 -19.46 -13.24 -32.07
CA LEU A 212 -20.52 -12.23 -32.17
C LEU A 212 -20.46 -11.53 -33.53
N THR A 213 -21.61 -11.11 -34.00
CA THR A 213 -21.81 -10.44 -35.29
C THR A 213 -22.62 -9.17 -35.10
N THR A 214 -22.69 -8.32 -36.13
CA THR A 214 -23.51 -7.10 -36.10
C THR A 214 -25.03 -7.35 -35.89
N LYS A 215 -25.48 -8.59 -35.97
CA LYS A 215 -26.88 -8.97 -35.66
C LYS A 215 -27.11 -9.16 -34.16
N ASP A 216 -26.06 -9.29 -33.38
CA ASP A 216 -26.15 -9.52 -31.94
C ASP A 216 -26.43 -8.21 -31.21
N ASN A 217 -27.61 -8.13 -30.62
CA ASN A 217 -28.08 -6.97 -29.87
C ASN A 217 -28.85 -7.40 -28.61
N GLY A 218 -28.76 -6.59 -27.56
CA GLY A 218 -29.49 -6.78 -26.31
C GLY A 218 -28.69 -7.51 -25.22
N TRP A 219 -29.44 -8.00 -24.26
CA TRP A 219 -28.87 -8.69 -23.11
C TRP A 219 -28.32 -10.08 -23.46
N MET A 220 -27.10 -10.35 -22.99
CA MET A 220 -26.49 -11.68 -23.06
C MET A 220 -26.02 -12.10 -21.66
N LYS A 221 -26.29 -13.37 -21.34
CA LYS A 221 -25.94 -13.97 -20.05
C LYS A 221 -24.88 -15.04 -20.21
N CYS A 222 -23.82 -14.95 -19.39
CA CYS A 222 -22.81 -15.99 -19.27
C CYS A 222 -22.66 -16.36 -17.78
N GLY A 223 -23.18 -17.52 -17.39
CA GLY A 223 -23.28 -17.90 -15.98
C GLY A 223 -24.13 -16.90 -15.18
N GLN A 224 -23.52 -16.22 -14.23
CA GLN A 224 -24.14 -15.16 -13.43
C GLN A 224 -23.83 -13.75 -13.94
N ILE A 225 -23.02 -13.62 -14.99
CA ILE A 225 -22.57 -12.35 -15.54
C ILE A 225 -23.49 -11.96 -16.70
N TYR A 226 -23.91 -10.71 -16.72
CA TYR A 226 -24.71 -10.12 -17.78
C TYR A 226 -23.88 -9.10 -18.57
N TYR A 227 -24.11 -9.08 -19.86
CA TYR A 227 -23.57 -8.14 -20.83
C TYR A 227 -24.72 -7.49 -21.60
N TYR A 228 -24.53 -6.27 -22.07
CA TYR A 228 -25.41 -5.67 -23.06
C TYR A 228 -24.64 -5.41 -24.33
N VAL A 229 -25.10 -5.93 -25.43
CA VAL A 229 -24.42 -5.95 -26.72
C VAL A 229 -25.17 -5.09 -27.72
N GLU A 230 -24.45 -4.31 -28.51
CA GLU A 230 -24.97 -3.50 -29.63
C GLU A 230 -24.12 -3.77 -30.86
N ASN A 231 -24.76 -4.26 -31.92
CA ASN A 231 -24.10 -4.60 -33.18
C ASN A 231 -22.88 -5.51 -33.00
N GLY A 232 -22.99 -6.48 -32.10
CA GLY A 232 -21.92 -7.43 -31.80
C GLY A 232 -20.83 -6.90 -30.86
N VAL A 233 -20.96 -5.67 -30.37
CA VAL A 233 -19.99 -5.03 -29.47
C VAL A 233 -20.61 -4.89 -28.07
N PRO A 234 -19.98 -5.42 -27.01
CA PRO A 234 -20.48 -5.20 -25.66
C PRO A 234 -20.28 -3.75 -25.21
N VAL A 235 -21.26 -3.20 -24.53
CA VAL A 235 -21.14 -1.90 -23.83
C VAL A 235 -20.11 -2.06 -22.71
N LYS A 236 -19.14 -1.14 -22.64
CA LYS A 236 -18.01 -1.22 -21.71
C LYS A 236 -17.69 0.12 -21.06
N GLY A 237 -17.26 0.10 -19.81
CA GLY A 237 -16.68 1.24 -19.10
C GLY A 237 -17.60 2.44 -19.00
N LYS A 238 -18.92 2.27 -19.10
CA LYS A 238 -19.89 3.35 -19.05
C LYS A 238 -21.25 2.92 -18.55
N GLU A 239 -22.05 3.92 -18.22
CA GLU A 239 -23.47 3.77 -17.95
C GLU A 239 -24.28 3.79 -19.24
N LYS A 240 -25.39 3.07 -19.21
CA LYS A 240 -26.33 3.03 -20.33
C LYS A 240 -27.76 2.93 -19.85
N GLU A 241 -28.63 3.72 -20.45
CA GLU A 241 -30.05 3.59 -20.30
C GLU A 241 -30.58 2.47 -21.21
N ILE A 242 -31.33 1.53 -20.63
CA ILE A 242 -31.92 0.41 -21.33
C ILE A 242 -33.36 0.28 -20.82
N ASN A 243 -34.34 0.51 -21.71
CA ASN A 243 -35.78 0.46 -21.37
C ASN A 243 -36.14 1.31 -20.13
N GLY A 244 -35.66 2.54 -20.03
CA GLY A 244 -35.94 3.47 -18.94
C GLY A 244 -35.21 3.18 -17.64
N LYS A 245 -34.29 2.23 -17.63
CA LYS A 245 -33.44 1.93 -16.46
C LYS A 245 -31.98 2.10 -16.80
N TRP A 246 -31.22 2.65 -15.85
CA TRP A 246 -29.79 2.84 -16.00
C TRP A 246 -29.04 1.63 -15.47
N TYR A 247 -28.00 1.20 -16.20
CA TYR A 247 -27.09 0.11 -15.88
C TYR A 247 -25.65 0.60 -16.03
N SER A 248 -24.73 0.05 -15.26
CA SER A 248 -23.31 0.33 -15.38
C SER A 248 -22.54 -0.93 -15.77
N PHE A 249 -21.58 -0.77 -16.69
CA PHE A 249 -20.74 -1.86 -17.19
C PHE A 249 -19.28 -1.54 -16.91
N ASP A 250 -18.52 -2.55 -16.50
CA ASP A 250 -17.08 -2.41 -16.29
C ASP A 250 -16.30 -2.35 -17.62
N PHE A 251 -15.01 -2.21 -17.54
CA PHE A 251 -14.13 -2.14 -18.72
C PHE A 251 -14.08 -3.45 -19.51
N GLU A 252 -14.53 -4.57 -18.94
CA GLU A 252 -14.69 -5.86 -19.62
C GLU A 252 -16.09 -6.04 -20.21
N GLY A 253 -17.00 -5.12 -19.93
CA GLY A 253 -18.40 -5.13 -20.39
C GLY A 253 -19.32 -5.94 -19.47
N LYS A 254 -18.87 -6.37 -18.30
CA LYS A 254 -19.70 -7.05 -17.31
C LYS A 254 -20.60 -6.05 -16.61
N MET A 255 -21.88 -6.36 -16.49
CA MET A 255 -22.82 -5.53 -15.74
C MET A 255 -22.49 -5.54 -14.25
N ARG A 256 -22.39 -4.35 -13.66
CA ARG A 256 -22.28 -4.21 -12.21
C ARG A 256 -23.63 -4.39 -11.55
N ALA A 257 -23.68 -5.01 -10.37
CA ALA A 257 -24.92 -5.22 -9.61
C ALA A 257 -24.64 -5.26 -8.11
N ALA A 258 -25.70 -5.03 -7.31
CA ALA A 258 -25.69 -5.15 -5.86
C ALA A 258 -24.60 -4.32 -5.16
N GLN A 259 -24.32 -3.09 -5.63
CA GLN A 259 -23.25 -2.27 -5.08
C GLN A 259 -23.48 -0.77 -5.23
N LYS A 260 -22.86 -0.02 -4.34
CA LYS A 260 -22.60 1.41 -4.52
C LYS A 260 -21.53 1.57 -5.59
N TYR A 261 -21.78 2.38 -6.59
CA TYR A 261 -20.85 2.71 -7.64
C TYR A 261 -20.67 4.22 -7.74
N VAL A 262 -19.44 4.69 -7.77
CA VAL A 262 -19.11 6.10 -7.99
C VAL A 262 -18.25 6.18 -9.25
N ASP A 263 -18.75 6.86 -10.25
CA ASP A 263 -17.97 7.25 -11.40
C ASP A 263 -17.02 8.39 -11.01
N THR A 264 -15.74 8.13 -11.00
CA THR A 264 -14.71 9.08 -10.57
C THR A 264 -14.43 10.19 -11.59
N GLU A 265 -14.72 9.97 -12.87
CA GLU A 265 -14.52 10.97 -13.92
C GLU A 265 -15.60 12.04 -13.84
N THR A 266 -16.86 11.65 -13.71
CA THR A 266 -17.99 12.57 -13.61
C THR A 266 -18.34 12.95 -12.18
N ASN A 267 -17.75 12.26 -11.20
CA ASN A 267 -18.08 12.37 -9.78
C ASN A 267 -19.59 12.20 -9.55
N THR A 268 -20.14 11.17 -10.18
CA THR A 268 -21.56 10.78 -10.10
C THR A 268 -21.68 9.47 -9.33
N ALA A 269 -22.66 9.35 -8.47
CA ALA A 269 -22.86 8.14 -7.67
C ALA A 269 -24.19 7.46 -7.98
N TYR A 270 -24.17 6.13 -8.00
CA TYR A 270 -25.30 5.25 -8.21
C TYR A 270 -25.37 4.17 -7.13
N TYR A 271 -26.54 3.63 -6.91
CA TYR A 271 -26.71 2.36 -6.22
C TYR A 271 -27.36 1.36 -7.18
N LEU A 272 -26.63 0.31 -7.51
CA LEU A 272 -27.06 -0.73 -8.43
C LEU A 272 -27.74 -1.85 -7.63
N GLU A 273 -29.00 -2.12 -7.94
CA GLU A 273 -29.76 -3.20 -7.32
C GLU A 273 -29.21 -4.57 -7.73
N GLN A 274 -29.73 -5.65 -7.16
CA GLN A 274 -29.36 -7.03 -7.53
C GLN A 274 -29.63 -7.33 -9.01
N THR A 275 -30.59 -6.66 -9.61
CA THR A 275 -30.91 -6.73 -11.03
C THR A 275 -29.90 -6.00 -11.92
N GLY A 276 -28.95 -5.29 -11.34
CA GLY A 276 -28.02 -4.39 -12.01
C GLY A 276 -28.59 -3.02 -12.36
N ALA A 277 -29.91 -2.82 -12.26
CA ALA A 277 -30.53 -1.53 -12.50
C ALA A 277 -30.18 -0.53 -11.41
N ALA A 278 -29.90 0.72 -11.80
CA ALA A 278 -29.72 1.78 -10.84
C ALA A 278 -31.02 2.09 -10.10
N LEU A 279 -30.92 2.32 -8.80
CA LEU A 279 -32.03 2.75 -7.96
C LEU A 279 -32.52 4.12 -8.45
N GLN A 280 -33.83 4.27 -8.66
CA GLN A 280 -34.42 5.50 -9.22
C GLN A 280 -35.54 6.00 -8.31
N ASN A 281 -35.65 7.32 -8.16
CA ASN A 281 -36.73 8.00 -7.40
C ASN A 281 -36.90 7.45 -5.97
N LYS A 282 -35.80 7.10 -5.30
CA LYS A 282 -35.84 6.45 -3.98
C LYS A 282 -34.78 7.00 -3.03
N TRP A 283 -35.11 6.97 -1.76
CA TRP A 283 -34.19 7.13 -0.65
C TRP A 283 -33.52 5.80 -0.31
N LEU A 284 -32.25 5.86 0.06
CA LEU A 284 -31.50 4.72 0.58
C LEU A 284 -30.59 5.17 1.72
N GLU A 285 -30.64 4.47 2.82
CA GLU A 285 -29.67 4.61 3.90
C GLU A 285 -28.39 3.87 3.50
N ILE A 286 -27.34 4.61 3.17
CA ILE A 286 -26.06 4.05 2.72
C ILE A 286 -25.22 3.61 3.92
N GLU A 287 -25.29 4.35 4.98
CA GLU A 287 -24.67 4.10 6.28
C GLU A 287 -25.63 4.62 7.36
N LYS A 288 -25.50 4.15 8.58
CA LYS A 288 -26.39 4.54 9.70
C LYS A 288 -26.53 6.07 9.79
N GLY A 289 -27.72 6.55 9.59
CA GLY A 289 -28.09 7.98 9.61
C GLY A 289 -27.71 8.77 8.34
N LYS A 290 -27.03 8.16 7.36
CA LYS A 290 -26.65 8.81 6.12
C LYS A 290 -27.53 8.35 4.98
N PHE A 291 -28.36 9.24 4.46
CA PHE A 291 -29.32 8.95 3.41
C PHE A 291 -28.93 9.63 2.10
N TRP A 292 -28.97 8.87 1.02
CA TRP A 292 -28.90 9.37 -0.35
C TRP A 292 -30.28 9.35 -1.00
N TYR A 293 -30.50 10.25 -1.94
CA TYR A 293 -31.68 10.20 -2.82
C TYR A 293 -31.21 10.05 -4.25
N PHE A 294 -31.79 9.08 -4.92
CA PHE A 294 -31.52 8.79 -6.34
C PHE A 294 -32.63 9.38 -7.19
N GLU A 295 -32.25 10.14 -8.22
CA GLU A 295 -33.16 10.79 -9.15
C GLU A 295 -33.71 9.81 -10.21
N ALA A 296 -34.54 10.29 -11.11
CA ALA A 296 -35.12 9.47 -12.17
C ALA A 296 -34.08 8.87 -13.14
N ASP A 297 -32.94 9.53 -13.29
CA ASP A 297 -31.80 9.04 -14.08
C ASP A 297 -30.87 8.10 -13.28
N GLY A 298 -31.24 7.73 -12.07
CA GLY A 298 -30.48 6.85 -11.19
C GLY A 298 -29.31 7.50 -10.48
N LYS A 299 -29.03 8.78 -10.71
CA LYS A 299 -27.93 9.50 -10.04
C LYS A 299 -28.33 9.91 -8.65
N ALA A 300 -27.39 9.77 -7.70
CA ALA A 300 -27.54 10.33 -6.38
C ALA A 300 -27.42 11.87 -6.43
N VAL A 301 -28.31 12.57 -5.73
CA VAL A 301 -28.20 14.02 -5.56
C VAL A 301 -26.90 14.33 -4.80
N LYS A 302 -25.97 15.01 -5.45
CA LYS A 302 -24.62 15.24 -4.93
C LYS A 302 -24.58 16.33 -3.86
N SER A 303 -25.13 17.49 -4.17
CA SER A 303 -25.10 18.67 -3.28
C SER A 303 -26.15 19.69 -3.68
N GLY A 304 -26.51 20.57 -2.72
CA GLY A 304 -27.42 21.67 -2.96
C GLY A 304 -28.87 21.35 -2.61
N TRP A 305 -29.75 22.32 -2.92
CA TRP A 305 -31.17 22.21 -2.64
C TRP A 305 -31.87 21.30 -3.64
N LYS A 306 -32.75 20.44 -3.13
CA LYS A 306 -33.60 19.58 -3.95
C LYS A 306 -35.00 19.44 -3.35
N LYS A 307 -36.00 19.64 -4.22
CA LYS A 307 -37.41 19.41 -3.84
C LYS A 307 -37.80 17.96 -4.21
N ILE A 308 -38.18 17.16 -3.20
CA ILE A 308 -38.54 15.77 -3.34
C ILE A 308 -39.90 15.56 -2.72
N SER A 309 -40.87 15.06 -3.48
CA SER A 309 -42.26 14.85 -3.03
C SER A 309 -42.87 16.09 -2.32
N GLY A 310 -42.59 17.27 -2.87
CA GLY A 310 -43.15 18.53 -2.34
C GLY A 310 -42.36 19.16 -1.19
N LYS A 311 -41.40 18.46 -0.57
CA LYS A 311 -40.57 18.89 0.55
C LYS A 311 -39.19 19.29 0.08
N TRP A 312 -38.54 20.31 0.73
CA TRP A 312 -37.21 20.74 0.44
C TRP A 312 -36.19 20.03 1.33
N TYR A 313 -35.06 19.62 0.71
CA TYR A 313 -33.91 19.00 1.34
C TYR A 313 -32.63 19.69 0.85
N TYR A 314 -31.59 19.60 1.64
CA TYR A 314 -30.26 20.04 1.24
C TYR A 314 -29.29 18.83 1.32
N PHE A 315 -28.38 18.75 0.36
CA PHE A 315 -27.43 17.67 0.26
C PHE A 315 -25.99 18.20 0.32
N GLU A 316 -25.13 17.48 1.00
CA GLU A 316 -23.69 17.68 1.04
C GLU A 316 -23.02 16.33 0.82
N ASN A 317 -22.10 16.24 -0.18
CA ASN A 317 -21.40 15.00 -0.50
C ASN A 317 -22.34 13.79 -0.60
N PHE A 318 -23.39 13.92 -1.39
CA PHE A 318 -24.47 12.96 -1.59
C PHE A 318 -25.38 12.70 -0.38
N CYS A 319 -25.01 13.15 0.82
CA CYS A 319 -25.80 12.89 2.02
C CYS A 319 -26.82 13.99 2.28
N ARG A 320 -28.04 13.58 2.64
CA ARG A 320 -29.08 14.46 3.15
C ARG A 320 -28.62 15.11 4.46
N VAL A 321 -28.75 16.43 4.54
CA VAL A 321 -28.45 17.20 5.74
C VAL A 321 -29.60 17.09 6.74
N THR A 322 -29.27 17.06 8.04
CA THR A 322 -30.20 17.12 9.18
C THR A 322 -29.70 18.13 10.22
N GLY A 323 -30.59 18.62 11.09
CA GLY A 323 -30.24 19.63 12.10
C GLY A 323 -29.95 21.00 11.48
N ASN A 324 -29.12 21.79 12.12
CA ASN A 324 -28.83 23.14 11.68
C ASN A 324 -27.68 23.17 10.67
N ARG A 325 -27.80 24.02 9.65
CA ARG A 325 -26.75 24.26 8.64
C ARG A 325 -26.67 25.71 8.24
N ILE A 326 -25.45 26.19 7.99
CA ILE A 326 -25.24 27.48 7.37
C ILE A 326 -25.09 27.26 5.87
N ILE A 327 -25.98 27.85 5.10
CA ILE A 327 -26.00 27.79 3.66
C ILE A 327 -26.07 29.22 3.13
N GLN A 328 -25.11 29.64 2.32
CA GLN A 328 -25.04 30.99 1.76
C GLN A 328 -25.25 32.11 2.80
N ASN A 329 -24.63 31.94 3.99
CA ASN A 329 -24.66 32.90 5.09
C ASN A 329 -26.00 33.01 5.87
N GLU A 330 -26.90 32.06 5.71
CA GLU A 330 -28.12 31.94 6.46
C GLU A 330 -28.18 30.61 7.20
N LYS A 331 -28.72 30.59 8.40
CA LYS A 331 -28.92 29.39 9.20
C LYS A 331 -30.26 28.76 8.84
N TYR A 332 -30.18 27.56 8.33
CA TYR A 332 -31.32 26.72 7.97
C TYR A 332 -31.48 25.59 8.97
N ASP A 333 -32.73 25.31 9.32
CA ASP A 333 -33.07 24.16 10.16
C ASP A 333 -33.69 23.07 9.34
N PHE A 334 -33.19 21.84 9.60
CA PHE A 334 -33.67 20.61 8.98
C PHE A 334 -34.13 19.65 10.07
N GLY A 335 -35.25 19.01 9.89
CA GLY A 335 -35.75 17.97 10.79
C GLY A 335 -34.80 16.73 10.81
N THR A 336 -35.07 15.82 11.72
CA THR A 336 -34.37 14.53 11.76
C THR A 336 -34.57 13.69 10.48
N ASP A 337 -35.66 13.95 9.77
CA ASP A 337 -35.97 13.40 8.45
C ASP A 337 -35.33 14.21 7.32
N GLY A 338 -34.52 15.26 7.63
CA GLY A 338 -33.82 16.12 6.69
C GLY A 338 -34.73 17.12 5.94
N VAL A 339 -36.00 17.22 6.26
CA VAL A 339 -36.88 18.21 5.65
C VAL A 339 -36.53 19.59 6.17
N TRP A 340 -36.37 20.55 5.25
CA TRP A 340 -36.23 21.95 5.62
C TRP A 340 -37.48 22.45 6.38
N THR A 341 -37.26 23.03 7.55
CA THR A 341 -38.33 23.52 8.43
C THR A 341 -38.39 25.03 8.50
N GLY A 342 -37.33 25.72 8.06
CA GLY A 342 -37.31 27.19 8.05
C GLY A 342 -35.90 27.78 8.18
N ILE A 343 -35.85 29.12 8.12
CA ILE A 343 -34.66 29.90 8.47
C ILE A 343 -34.78 30.22 9.94
N SER A 344 -33.85 29.78 10.78
CA SER A 344 -33.99 29.90 12.23
C SER A 344 -33.36 31.14 12.82
N GLU A 345 -32.44 31.84 12.13
CA GLU A 345 -31.81 33.04 12.68
C GLU A 345 -31.09 33.88 11.62
N GLN A 346 -31.24 35.20 11.61
CA GLN A 346 -30.30 36.13 10.99
C GLN A 346 -29.12 36.35 11.93
N PHE A 347 -27.89 36.04 11.48
CA PHE A 347 -26.74 36.21 12.33
C PHE A 347 -26.36 37.66 12.57
N THR A 348 -26.25 38.03 13.84
CA THR A 348 -25.54 39.23 14.29
C THR A 348 -24.05 38.95 14.40
N LYS A 349 -23.21 40.01 14.30
CA LYS A 349 -21.74 39.91 14.48
C LYS A 349 -21.42 39.20 15.80
N GLY A 350 -20.46 38.26 15.75
CA GLY A 350 -19.92 37.55 16.91
C GLY A 350 -19.80 36.04 16.70
N TRP A 351 -19.40 35.38 17.78
CA TRP A 351 -19.30 33.95 17.85
C TRP A 351 -20.63 33.23 17.72
N LYS A 352 -20.63 32.13 17.01
CA LYS A 352 -21.80 31.25 16.84
C LYS A 352 -21.35 29.81 17.12
N ASP A 353 -22.04 29.16 18.06
CA ASP A 353 -21.93 27.73 18.31
C ASP A 353 -23.08 27.02 17.60
N ILE A 354 -22.75 26.11 16.71
CA ILE A 354 -23.72 25.29 15.97
C ILE A 354 -23.37 23.84 16.18
N GLN A 355 -24.04 23.18 17.09
CA GLN A 355 -23.81 21.75 17.43
C GLN A 355 -22.37 21.47 17.87
N GLY A 356 -21.78 22.35 18.67
CA GLY A 356 -20.39 22.20 19.13
C GLY A 356 -19.32 22.62 18.12
N VAL A 357 -19.73 23.14 16.98
CA VAL A 357 -18.81 23.72 15.99
C VAL A 357 -18.88 25.23 16.05
N TYR A 358 -17.74 25.89 16.24
CA TYR A 358 -17.67 27.34 16.39
C TYR A 358 -17.40 28.03 15.07
N TYR A 359 -18.12 29.15 14.84
CA TYR A 359 -18.00 30.04 13.69
C TYR A 359 -17.90 31.48 14.20
N TYR A 360 -17.35 32.38 13.42
CA TYR A 360 -17.46 33.80 13.68
C TYR A 360 -18.11 34.51 12.51
N TRP A 361 -19.14 35.29 12.84
CA TRP A 361 -19.90 36.08 11.88
C TRP A 361 -19.47 37.53 11.92
N ASP A 362 -19.09 38.12 10.78
CA ASP A 362 -18.87 39.54 10.58
C ASP A 362 -19.30 39.91 9.16
N GLN A 363 -20.59 40.18 8.94
CA GLN A 363 -21.29 40.35 7.66
C GLN A 363 -21.24 39.06 6.78
N ARG A 364 -20.34 38.16 7.05
CA ARG A 364 -20.19 36.84 6.47
C ARG A 364 -19.45 35.92 7.44
N LEU A 365 -19.45 34.64 7.19
CA LEU A 365 -18.57 33.70 7.92
C LEU A 365 -17.11 34.03 7.57
N LEU A 366 -16.30 34.15 8.60
CA LEU A 366 -14.86 34.32 8.45
C LEU A 366 -14.24 33.01 7.93
N LYS A 367 -13.20 33.13 7.07
CA LYS A 367 -12.42 32.03 6.52
C LYS A 367 -10.96 32.43 6.53
N GLY A 368 -10.04 31.46 6.79
CA GLY A 368 -8.62 31.74 6.97
C GLY A 368 -8.31 32.33 8.35
N ILE A 369 -7.19 33.04 8.48
CA ILE A 369 -6.74 33.60 9.75
C ILE A 369 -7.35 34.97 10.00
N HIS A 370 -8.02 35.13 11.15
CA HIS A 370 -8.58 36.41 11.59
C HIS A 370 -8.23 36.71 13.04
N ARG A 371 -8.06 38.02 13.35
CA ARG A 371 -7.88 38.50 14.72
C ARG A 371 -9.23 38.88 15.30
N ILE A 372 -9.61 38.26 16.40
CA ILE A 372 -10.86 38.52 17.15
C ILE A 372 -10.47 38.71 18.61
N ASP A 373 -10.89 39.83 19.20
CA ASP A 373 -10.64 40.19 20.61
C ASP A 373 -9.17 40.00 21.02
N GLY A 374 -8.24 40.39 20.12
CA GLY A 374 -6.80 40.33 20.36
C GLY A 374 -6.12 38.99 20.04
N GLN A 375 -6.87 37.91 19.89
CA GLN A 375 -6.37 36.57 19.54
C GLN A 375 -6.54 36.27 18.05
N LYS A 376 -5.67 35.41 17.48
CA LYS A 376 -5.82 34.93 16.09
C LYS A 376 -6.49 33.56 16.10
N TYR A 377 -7.42 33.37 15.18
CA TYR A 377 -8.15 32.10 14.95
C TYR A 377 -8.04 31.71 13.49
N PHE A 378 -8.10 30.42 13.20
CA PHE A 378 -8.22 29.92 11.83
C PHE A 378 -9.60 29.32 11.60
N PHE A 379 -10.21 29.70 10.47
CA PHE A 379 -11.48 29.16 10.00
C PHE A 379 -11.27 28.47 8.66
N ASP A 380 -11.81 27.26 8.50
CA ASP A 380 -11.69 26.48 7.28
C ASP A 380 -12.51 27.06 6.11
N ALA A 381 -12.53 26.35 4.98
CA ALA A 381 -13.28 26.78 3.79
C ALA A 381 -14.80 26.86 4.02
N ASP A 382 -15.32 26.17 5.02
CA ASP A 382 -16.74 26.21 5.44
C ASP A 382 -16.98 27.25 6.53
N GLY A 383 -15.95 27.95 7.00
CA GLY A 383 -16.00 28.92 8.09
C GLY A 383 -16.00 28.29 9.49
N LYS A 384 -15.71 27.01 9.62
CA LYS A 384 -15.60 26.32 10.91
C LYS A 384 -14.26 26.64 11.56
N MET A 385 -14.28 27.00 12.84
CA MET A 385 -13.06 27.23 13.61
C MET A 385 -12.30 25.91 13.79
N ALA A 386 -11.01 25.94 13.49
CA ALA A 386 -10.11 24.83 13.76
C ALA A 386 -9.59 24.89 15.21
N TYR A 387 -9.43 23.74 15.86
CA TYR A 387 -8.84 23.63 17.21
C TYR A 387 -8.05 22.34 17.38
N ALA A 388 -7.01 22.41 18.21
CA ALA A 388 -6.09 21.31 18.54
C ALA A 388 -5.48 20.60 17.31
N GLN A 389 -5.12 21.36 16.26
CA GLN A 389 -4.58 20.78 15.03
C GLN A 389 -3.62 21.72 14.31
N ILE A 390 -2.78 21.16 13.45
CA ILE A 390 -2.00 21.94 12.47
C ILE A 390 -2.93 22.31 11.30
N VAL A 391 -2.85 23.57 10.87
CA VAL A 391 -3.60 24.12 9.73
C VAL A 391 -2.64 24.80 8.75
N TYR A 392 -2.93 24.72 7.47
CA TYR A 392 -2.21 25.43 6.43
C TYR A 392 -3.03 26.62 5.94
N ASP A 393 -2.49 27.82 6.04
CA ASP A 393 -3.12 29.01 5.49
C ASP A 393 -2.56 29.33 4.10
N THR A 394 -3.43 29.26 3.10
CA THR A 394 -3.07 29.45 1.68
C THR A 394 -2.64 30.86 1.34
N LEU A 395 -3.12 31.88 2.10
CA LEU A 395 -2.76 33.28 1.86
C LEU A 395 -1.35 33.57 2.35
N SER A 396 -1.01 33.14 3.56
CA SER A 396 0.34 33.33 4.15
C SER A 396 1.34 32.27 3.70
N LYS A 397 0.86 31.19 3.04
CA LYS A 397 1.64 30.01 2.63
C LYS A 397 2.43 29.41 3.79
N ALA A 398 1.81 29.26 4.95
CA ALA A 398 2.46 28.81 6.16
C ALA A 398 1.55 27.91 6.99
N TYR A 399 2.18 27.07 7.81
CA TYR A 399 1.53 26.23 8.80
C TYR A 399 1.40 26.94 10.14
N TYR A 400 0.31 26.68 10.83
CA TYR A 400 -0.02 27.18 12.16
C TYR A 400 -0.55 26.05 13.03
N TYR A 401 -0.49 26.20 14.34
CA TYR A 401 -1.17 25.28 15.26
C TYR A 401 -2.26 26.02 16.01
N THR A 402 -3.47 25.47 15.93
CA THR A 402 -4.62 25.95 16.73
C THR A 402 -4.63 25.22 18.07
N THR A 403 -4.76 25.99 19.17
CA THR A 403 -4.84 25.41 20.53
C THR A 403 -6.18 24.69 20.76
N ALA A 404 -6.33 24.05 21.90
CA ALA A 404 -7.62 23.46 22.31
C ALA A 404 -8.75 24.50 22.42
N ASN A 405 -8.42 25.79 22.60
CA ASN A 405 -9.38 26.91 22.62
C ASN A 405 -9.62 27.52 21.23
N GLY A 406 -8.95 27.01 20.19
CA GLY A 406 -9.05 27.49 18.81
C GLY A 406 -8.15 28.65 18.45
N ASP A 407 -7.53 29.35 19.41
CA ASP A 407 -6.57 30.41 19.14
C ASP A 407 -5.26 29.85 18.57
N LEU A 408 -4.55 30.63 17.74
CA LEU A 408 -3.25 30.23 17.22
C LEU A 408 -2.19 30.28 18.33
N ALA A 409 -1.38 29.23 18.40
CA ALA A 409 -0.20 29.20 19.23
C ALA A 409 0.81 30.28 18.79
N VAL A 410 1.45 30.97 19.75
CA VAL A 410 2.46 32.01 19.50
C VAL A 410 3.58 31.88 20.50
N SER A 411 4.83 31.93 20.03
CA SER A 411 6.05 31.90 20.86
C SER A 411 6.10 30.76 21.86
N LYS A 412 5.61 29.57 21.47
CA LYS A 412 5.58 28.42 22.39
C LYS A 412 5.64 27.07 21.64
N TRP A 413 6.08 26.06 22.40
CA TRP A 413 5.88 24.68 21.98
C TRP A 413 4.40 24.31 21.97
N CYS A 414 3.97 23.60 20.94
CA CYS A 414 2.59 23.19 20.71
C CYS A 414 2.55 21.77 20.09
N ASN A 415 1.36 21.28 19.74
CA ASN A 415 1.20 19.94 19.16
C ASN A 415 1.90 18.85 20.01
N ALA A 416 1.59 18.82 21.31
CA ALA A 416 2.22 17.92 22.29
C ALA A 416 3.79 17.98 22.30
N GLY A 417 4.35 19.16 22.06
CA GLY A 417 5.81 19.37 21.98
C GLY A 417 6.44 18.92 20.67
N MET A 418 5.62 18.67 19.64
CA MET A 418 6.08 18.26 18.30
C MET A 418 6.18 19.43 17.33
N SER A 419 5.80 20.64 17.71
CA SER A 419 5.91 21.84 16.86
C SER A 419 6.23 23.05 17.71
N TYR A 420 6.86 24.08 17.13
CA TYR A 420 7.08 25.37 17.78
C TYR A 420 6.50 26.49 16.94
N ALA A 421 5.63 27.27 17.54
CA ALA A 421 5.06 28.45 16.92
C ALA A 421 5.96 29.68 17.21
N GLY A 422 6.36 30.38 16.16
CA GLY A 422 7.13 31.63 16.25
C GLY A 422 6.31 32.81 16.78
N ALA A 423 6.93 33.98 16.86
CA ALA A 423 6.29 35.20 17.36
C ALA A 423 5.14 35.68 16.48
N ASP A 424 5.12 35.35 15.22
CA ASP A 424 4.05 35.65 14.27
C ASP A 424 2.96 34.57 14.23
N GLY A 425 3.18 33.44 14.96
CA GLY A 425 2.30 32.27 15.04
C GLY A 425 2.58 31.19 14.00
N ARG A 426 3.46 31.45 13.01
CA ARG A 426 3.86 30.41 12.04
C ARG A 426 4.63 29.30 12.74
N LEU A 427 4.40 28.08 12.34
CA LEU A 427 5.23 26.97 12.77
C LEU A 427 6.62 27.11 12.15
N TYR A 428 7.65 26.83 12.94
CA TYR A 428 9.01 26.78 12.44
C TYR A 428 9.17 25.60 11.48
N THR A 429 9.87 25.83 10.38
CA THR A 429 10.29 24.82 9.39
C THR A 429 11.80 24.97 9.21
N GLY A 430 12.51 23.88 8.88
CA GLY A 430 13.98 23.89 8.83
C GLY A 430 14.61 24.00 10.22
N VAL A 431 15.85 24.51 10.30
CA VAL A 431 16.61 24.55 11.55
C VAL A 431 16.41 25.88 12.28
N HIS A 432 16.01 25.80 13.55
CA HIS A 432 15.81 26.98 14.41
C HIS A 432 16.44 26.82 15.78
N THR A 433 16.89 27.96 16.36
CA THR A 433 17.36 28.01 17.73
C THR A 433 16.26 28.49 18.67
N ILE A 434 15.92 27.67 19.68
CA ILE A 434 14.90 27.94 20.67
C ILE A 434 15.55 27.80 22.05
N ASN A 435 15.56 28.89 22.83
CA ASN A 435 16.15 28.94 24.16
C ASN A 435 17.60 28.41 24.18
N GLY A 436 18.42 28.80 23.19
CA GLY A 436 19.81 28.40 23.06
C GLY A 436 20.09 27.01 22.53
N LYS A 437 19.06 26.24 22.20
CA LYS A 437 19.16 24.89 21.64
C LYS A 437 18.64 24.87 20.20
N LYS A 438 19.30 24.12 19.32
CA LYS A 438 18.90 23.99 17.91
C LYS A 438 17.98 22.78 17.71
N TYR A 439 16.99 22.96 16.89
CA TYR A 439 15.99 21.94 16.51
C TYR A 439 15.75 22.01 15.00
N ALA A 440 15.41 20.88 14.37
CA ALA A 440 14.99 20.82 12.98
C ALA A 440 13.52 20.43 12.89
N PHE A 441 12.79 21.11 12.00
CA PHE A 441 11.37 20.87 11.74
C PHE A 441 11.18 20.53 10.25
N SER A 442 10.23 19.67 9.95
CA SER A 442 9.78 19.38 8.59
C SER A 442 9.06 20.58 7.96
N ASP A 443 8.80 20.50 6.65
CA ASP A 443 8.14 21.57 5.90
C ASP A 443 6.71 21.88 6.40
N ASP A 444 6.07 20.93 7.07
CA ASP A 444 4.76 21.09 7.73
C ASP A 444 4.87 21.53 9.21
N GLY A 445 6.07 21.82 9.68
CA GLY A 445 6.32 22.36 11.01
C GLY A 445 6.36 21.33 12.14
N VAL A 446 6.61 20.05 11.83
CA VAL A 446 6.72 18.99 12.84
C VAL A 446 8.18 18.75 13.19
N LEU A 447 8.50 18.65 14.52
CA LEU A 447 9.82 18.39 15.03
C LEU A 447 10.37 17.05 14.52
N ARG A 448 11.51 17.10 13.88
CA ARG A 448 12.25 15.93 13.42
C ARG A 448 13.01 15.30 14.58
N LYS A 449 12.80 14.00 14.77
CA LYS A 449 13.44 13.21 15.85
C LYS A 449 14.19 12.00 15.30
N GLU A 450 14.52 12.00 14.02
CA GLU A 450 15.37 11.00 13.41
C GLU A 450 16.78 11.06 14.05
N ASP A 451 17.53 9.98 13.98
CA ASP A 451 18.88 9.91 14.54
C ASP A 451 19.82 10.92 13.90
N MET A 452 19.68 11.09 12.60
CA MET A 452 20.37 12.08 11.80
C MET A 452 19.41 12.73 10.81
N ILE A 453 19.63 14.00 10.53
CA ILE A 453 18.82 14.79 9.60
C ILE A 453 19.78 15.46 8.60
N SER A 454 19.44 15.38 7.32
CA SER A 454 20.05 16.20 6.27
C SER A 454 18.93 16.99 5.59
N GLU A 455 19.11 18.31 5.47
CA GLU A 455 18.16 19.20 4.81
C GLU A 455 18.66 19.42 3.41
N ASP A 456 18.95 19.31 2.49
CA ASP A 456 19.49 19.59 1.16
C ASP A 456 20.74 18.78 0.78
N GLY A 457 21.13 17.81 1.63
CA GLY A 457 22.33 17.00 1.41
C GLY A 457 23.66 17.71 1.69
N THR A 458 23.65 18.96 2.20
CA THR A 458 24.88 19.73 2.48
C THR A 458 25.26 19.75 3.94
N GLU A 459 24.30 19.73 4.85
CA GLU A 459 24.53 19.68 6.30
C GLU A 459 23.83 18.47 6.93
N VAL A 460 24.53 17.77 7.81
CA VAL A 460 24.02 16.63 8.55
C VAL A 460 24.02 16.94 10.04
N TYR A 461 22.89 16.73 10.68
CA TYR A 461 22.70 16.99 12.10
C TYR A 461 22.51 15.70 12.89
N LEU A 462 23.24 15.57 14.02
CA LEU A 462 22.94 14.52 15.00
C LEU A 462 21.88 15.02 15.97
N VAL A 463 20.85 14.25 16.18
CA VAL A 463 19.68 14.63 16.95
C VAL A 463 19.53 13.76 18.20
N SER A 464 19.20 14.39 19.33
CA SER A 464 18.89 13.70 20.57
C SER A 464 17.51 13.04 20.53
N LYS A 465 17.21 12.19 21.51
CA LYS A 465 15.87 11.60 21.69
C LYS A 465 14.76 12.65 21.89
N SER A 466 15.12 13.84 22.38
CA SER A 466 14.20 14.96 22.55
C SER A 466 14.02 15.81 21.29
N GLY A 467 14.77 15.53 20.21
CA GLY A 467 14.74 16.31 18.96
C GLY A 467 15.73 17.49 18.92
N GLU A 468 16.59 17.67 19.95
CA GLU A 468 17.64 18.71 19.97
C GLU A 468 18.80 18.29 19.06
N ILE A 469 19.28 19.20 18.22
CA ILE A 469 20.50 19.00 17.42
C ILE A 469 21.67 19.12 18.38
N THR A 470 22.41 18.02 18.56
CA THR A 470 23.55 17.93 19.47
C THR A 470 24.87 18.20 18.78
N LYS A 471 24.93 17.97 17.47
CA LYS A 471 26.14 18.21 16.66
C LYS A 471 25.76 18.43 15.21
N THR A 472 26.42 19.36 14.54
CA THR A 472 26.47 19.49 13.08
C THR A 472 27.70 18.76 12.58
N LEU A 473 27.57 17.96 11.53
CA LEU A 473 28.70 17.32 10.86
C LEU A 473 29.17 18.22 9.72
N GLU A 474 30.44 18.56 9.73
CA GLU A 474 31.10 19.44 8.74
C GLU A 474 31.96 18.61 7.78
N ALA A 475 32.40 19.21 6.69
CA ALA A 475 33.22 18.58 5.65
C ALA A 475 34.53 17.91 6.16
N GLY A 476 34.99 18.22 7.37
CA GLY A 476 36.12 17.55 8.01
C GLY A 476 35.77 16.30 8.82
N ASN A 477 34.49 16.01 9.03
CA ASN A 477 34.06 14.86 9.83
C ASN A 477 34.11 13.59 9.00
N ASN A 478 34.96 12.65 9.41
CA ASN A 478 35.11 11.33 8.78
C ASN A 478 35.16 10.25 9.87
N GLY A 479 34.63 9.05 9.53
CA GLY A 479 34.68 7.90 10.40
C GLY A 479 33.30 7.55 11.02
N TRP A 480 33.33 6.65 11.99
CA TRP A 480 32.11 6.18 12.66
C TRP A 480 31.59 7.22 13.67
N VAL A 481 30.31 7.53 13.54
CA VAL A 481 29.61 8.44 14.45
C VAL A 481 28.48 7.71 15.13
N LYS A 482 28.42 7.75 16.46
CA LYS A 482 27.36 7.16 17.27
C LYS A 482 26.28 8.20 17.55
N THR A 483 25.03 7.86 17.24
CA THR A 483 23.88 8.72 17.54
C THR A 483 23.46 8.61 19.00
N ALA A 484 22.63 9.54 19.46
CA ALA A 484 22.06 9.53 20.81
C ALA A 484 21.13 8.31 21.07
N LYS A 485 20.62 7.65 20.02
CA LYS A 485 19.84 6.42 20.13
C LYS A 485 20.70 5.16 20.14
N GLY A 486 22.02 5.32 19.92
CA GLY A 486 22.97 4.21 19.94
C GLY A 486 23.30 3.62 18.58
N THR A 487 22.70 4.10 17.51
CA THR A 487 22.97 3.68 16.13
C THR A 487 24.32 4.25 15.67
N TRP A 488 25.12 3.47 14.96
CA TRP A 488 26.37 3.91 14.37
C TRP A 488 26.20 4.13 12.88
N TYR A 489 26.73 5.26 12.39
CA TYR A 489 26.76 5.61 10.98
C TYR A 489 28.18 5.93 10.55
N MET A 490 28.52 5.53 9.33
CA MET A 490 29.77 5.93 8.71
C MET A 490 29.60 7.28 8.04
N VAL A 491 30.48 8.21 8.35
CA VAL A 491 30.46 9.57 7.81
C VAL A 491 31.72 9.81 6.99
N GLN A 492 31.58 10.41 5.84
CA GLN A 492 32.67 10.86 4.98
C GLN A 492 32.40 12.30 4.53
N ASN A 493 33.34 13.19 4.77
CA ASN A 493 33.21 14.61 4.45
C ASN A 493 31.93 15.26 5.01
N GLY A 494 31.56 14.91 6.26
CA GLY A 494 30.36 15.43 6.90
C GLY A 494 29.02 14.78 6.45
N VAL A 495 29.04 13.95 5.41
CA VAL A 495 27.86 13.27 4.89
C VAL A 495 27.88 11.80 5.32
N PHE A 496 26.75 11.25 5.74
CA PHE A 496 26.67 9.84 6.07
C PHE A 496 26.49 8.99 4.79
N LEU A 497 27.15 7.85 4.81
CA LEU A 497 27.07 6.89 3.72
C LEU A 497 25.88 5.96 3.98
N HIS A 498 24.95 5.91 3.04
CA HIS A 498 23.83 4.97 3.04
C HIS A 498 23.82 4.21 1.71
N ASP A 499 23.23 3.00 1.74
CA ASP A 499 23.08 2.13 0.57
C ASP A 499 24.39 1.68 -0.12
N GLN A 500 25.54 1.79 0.56
CA GLN A 500 26.78 1.18 0.09
C GLN A 500 27.18 0.04 1.03
N ILE A 501 27.19 -1.17 0.50
CA ILE A 501 27.77 -2.33 1.18
C ILE A 501 29.28 -2.21 1.01
N TYR A 502 29.97 -1.92 2.11
CA TYR A 502 31.43 -1.92 2.18
C TYR A 502 31.94 -3.20 2.81
#